data_5ff54c3b14523580085778d568ab47d7
#
_entry.id   5ff54c3b14523580085778d568ab47d7
#
_cell.length_a   1.000
_cell.length_b   1.000
_cell.length_c   1.000
_cell.angle_alpha   90.00
_cell.angle_beta   90.00
_cell.angle_gamma   90.00
#
_symmetry.space_group_name_H-M   'P 1'
#
loop_
_entity.id
_entity.type
_entity.pdbx_description
1 polymer ?
#
loop_
_entity_poly.entity_id
_entity_poly.type
_entity_poly.pdbx_seq_one_letter_code
_entity_poly.pdbx_strand_id
1 'polypeptide(L)'
;MNRPYVRLFAVMAALVLLTPGQSATAEDTTSPVVIALGNQSVSLSEFDQLFNVAIRLLATQQGLAFGDQKPEQLAMLRQQYLNQRANEMALIEEANRRNIDISDEDVHDQFNEFVSRFSADTSTRAVVDQTLLRQLLREKQQVALLSAQLLKEIEVRPGEVVVMHHDVEEQLATPEQACLRHIVVTDSETAGKLRRDLEQGADFADMARSNSIDENSAANGGDLGCVAKEHIVPQSDFERAVFNSKVGVLVGPVSSDAGYHLLVVYDRKSARTPTLNEVYNDLEKEIRHERLPEKLIQIRDASGVVTWQDRLVQ
;
A
#
# COMPACT_ATOMS: atom_id res chain seq x y z
N MET A 1 -3.35 3.66 8.72
CA MET A 1 -2.03 3.62 9.39
C MET A 1 -0.95 3.50 8.32
N ASN A 2 -0.13 4.54 8.16
CA ASN A 2 0.93 4.61 7.14
C ASN A 2 2.23 4.05 7.73
N ARG A 3 2.48 2.75 7.58
CA ARG A 3 3.81 2.21 7.86
C ARG A 3 4.74 2.56 6.67
N PRO A 4 5.86 3.26 6.86
CA PRO A 4 6.79 3.62 5.78
C PRO A 4 7.37 2.40 5.06
N TYR A 5 7.40 1.24 5.70
CA TYR A 5 7.92 -0.01 5.13
C TYR A 5 7.02 -0.63 4.05
N VAL A 6 5.69 -0.45 4.11
CA VAL A 6 4.78 -0.97 3.08
C VAL A 6 4.94 -0.21 1.76
N ARG A 7 5.33 1.08 1.80
CA ARG A 7 5.56 1.86 0.59
C ARG A 7 6.87 1.49 -0.14
N LEU A 8 7.90 1.03 0.59
CA LEU A 8 9.16 0.63 -0.04
C LEU A 8 9.02 -0.68 -0.84
N PHE A 9 8.25 -1.64 -0.33
CA PHE A 9 7.95 -2.89 -1.04
C PHE A 9 7.02 -2.68 -2.25
N ALA A 10 6.06 -1.77 -2.18
CA ALA A 10 5.16 -1.46 -3.30
C ALA A 10 5.90 -0.77 -4.46
N VAL A 11 6.94 0.02 -4.19
CA VAL A 11 7.76 0.67 -5.22
C VAL A 11 8.72 -0.34 -5.86
N MET A 12 9.26 -1.31 -5.11
CA MET A 12 10.08 -2.38 -5.68
C MET A 12 9.26 -3.41 -6.47
N ALA A 13 8.01 -3.69 -6.09
CA ALA A 13 7.14 -4.60 -6.86
C ALA A 13 6.79 -4.07 -8.27
N ALA A 14 6.95 -2.77 -8.53
CA ALA A 14 6.75 -2.19 -9.85
C ALA A 14 7.96 -2.35 -10.79
N LEU A 15 9.13 -2.68 -10.25
CA LEU A 15 10.37 -2.88 -11.03
C LEU A 15 10.56 -4.34 -11.50
N VAL A 16 9.65 -5.26 -11.12
CA VAL A 16 9.75 -6.69 -11.41
C VAL A 16 9.22 -6.97 -12.80
N LEU A 17 10.05 -6.82 -13.83
CA LEU A 17 9.70 -7.30 -15.15
C LEU A 17 10.95 -7.45 -16.04
N LEU A 18 11.25 -8.63 -16.52
CA LEU A 18 11.91 -8.88 -17.81
C LEU A 18 12.88 -10.08 -17.88
N THR A 19 12.50 -11.12 -18.64
CA THR A 19 13.43 -12.10 -19.23
C THR A 19 13.08 -12.51 -20.60
N PRO A 20 14.04 -13.00 -21.37
CA PRO A 20 13.78 -13.68 -22.62
C PRO A 20 13.68 -15.20 -22.46
N GLY A 21 12.64 -15.77 -23.04
CA GLY A 21 12.64 -17.13 -23.49
C GLY A 21 12.80 -17.11 -25.00
N GLN A 22 13.85 -17.71 -25.45
CA GLN A 22 14.14 -18.16 -26.83
C GLN A 22 13.26 -17.58 -27.94
N SER A 23 13.63 -16.39 -28.44
CA SER A 23 13.56 -16.12 -29.88
C SER A 23 15.00 -16.19 -30.37
N ALA A 24 15.30 -17.12 -31.20
CA ALA A 24 16.60 -17.25 -31.87
C ALA A 24 16.82 -16.03 -32.79
N THR A 25 17.22 -14.92 -32.23
CA THR A 25 18.00 -13.92 -32.92
C THR A 25 19.45 -14.28 -32.68
N ALA A 26 20.27 -14.23 -33.69
CA ALA A 26 21.68 -14.60 -33.66
C ALA A 26 22.30 -14.18 -32.34
N GLU A 27 22.82 -15.14 -31.55
CA GLU A 27 23.58 -14.90 -30.36
C GLU A 27 24.68 -13.87 -30.70
N ASP A 28 24.61 -12.70 -30.11
CA ASP A 28 25.73 -11.76 -30.08
C ASP A 28 26.79 -12.37 -29.17
N THR A 29 27.62 -13.26 -29.73
CA THR A 29 28.67 -13.95 -29.00
C THR A 29 29.77 -13.02 -28.50
N THR A 30 29.66 -11.70 -28.73
CA THR A 30 30.61 -10.67 -28.33
C THR A 30 30.24 -10.00 -27.02
N SER A 31 28.96 -10.04 -26.61
CA SER A 31 28.50 -9.38 -25.38
C SER A 31 28.71 -10.27 -24.13
N PRO A 32 29.38 -9.77 -23.08
CA PRO A 32 29.69 -10.60 -21.91
C PRO A 32 28.41 -10.99 -21.15
N VAL A 33 28.41 -12.21 -20.61
CA VAL A 33 27.34 -12.69 -19.72
C VAL A 33 27.41 -11.95 -18.38
N VAL A 34 26.28 -11.45 -17.90
CA VAL A 34 26.15 -10.72 -16.62
C VAL A 34 25.34 -11.47 -15.57
N ILE A 35 24.48 -12.40 -15.98
CA ILE A 35 23.78 -13.33 -15.08
C ILE A 35 23.83 -14.74 -15.71
N ALA A 36 24.03 -15.77 -14.88
CA ALA A 36 23.89 -17.15 -15.31
C ALA A 36 23.19 -17.99 -14.22
N LEU A 37 22.33 -18.94 -14.69
CA LEU A 37 21.64 -19.92 -13.87
C LEU A 37 21.50 -21.23 -14.64
N GLY A 38 22.26 -22.25 -14.26
CA GLY A 38 22.29 -23.51 -15.02
C GLY A 38 22.70 -23.27 -16.47
N ASN A 39 21.81 -23.61 -17.39
CA ASN A 39 22.00 -23.44 -18.86
C ASN A 39 21.44 -22.09 -19.38
N GLN A 40 20.85 -21.29 -18.51
CA GLN A 40 20.30 -19.97 -18.85
C GLN A 40 21.33 -18.91 -18.58
N SER A 41 21.40 -17.90 -19.43
CA SER A 41 22.28 -16.74 -19.22
C SER A 41 21.65 -15.47 -19.79
N VAL A 42 22.04 -14.33 -19.22
CA VAL A 42 21.68 -13.00 -19.71
C VAL A 42 22.97 -12.28 -20.08
N SER A 43 23.10 -11.88 -21.32
CA SER A 43 24.21 -11.07 -21.81
C SER A 43 24.06 -9.60 -21.37
N LEU A 44 25.15 -8.84 -21.40
CA LEU A 44 25.10 -7.39 -21.10
C LEU A 44 24.18 -6.64 -22.06
N SER A 45 24.22 -6.99 -23.36
CA SER A 45 23.36 -6.36 -24.37
C SER A 45 21.88 -6.59 -24.07
N GLU A 46 21.51 -7.80 -23.71
CA GLU A 46 20.17 -8.18 -23.31
C GLU A 46 19.77 -7.49 -21.99
N PHE A 47 20.65 -7.52 -21.01
CA PHE A 47 20.44 -6.80 -19.74
C PHE A 47 20.15 -5.31 -19.97
N ASP A 48 20.89 -4.65 -20.87
CA ASP A 48 20.70 -3.22 -21.15
C ASP A 48 19.36 -2.93 -21.83
N GLN A 49 18.90 -3.80 -22.72
CA GLN A 49 17.55 -3.68 -23.30
C GLN A 49 16.49 -3.76 -22.20
N LEU A 50 16.61 -4.74 -21.32
CA LEU A 50 15.70 -4.99 -20.22
C LEU A 50 15.69 -3.84 -19.23
N PHE A 51 16.88 -3.37 -18.82
CA PHE A 51 17.03 -2.25 -17.91
C PHE A 51 16.45 -0.95 -18.48
N ASN A 52 16.66 -0.67 -19.76
CA ASN A 52 16.10 0.51 -20.40
C ASN A 52 14.57 0.52 -20.41
N VAL A 53 13.93 -0.63 -20.60
CA VAL A 53 12.48 -0.73 -20.49
C VAL A 53 12.03 -0.53 -19.04
N ALA A 54 12.67 -1.20 -18.08
CA ALA A 54 12.33 -1.08 -16.66
C ALA A 54 12.43 0.36 -16.14
N ILE A 55 13.52 1.07 -16.48
CA ILE A 55 13.72 2.46 -16.01
C ILE A 55 12.73 3.44 -16.65
N ARG A 56 12.32 3.22 -17.91
CA ARG A 56 11.28 4.03 -18.57
C ARG A 56 9.92 3.84 -17.92
N LEU A 57 9.55 2.60 -17.61
CA LEU A 57 8.30 2.30 -16.91
C LEU A 57 8.27 2.94 -15.52
N LEU A 58 9.39 2.87 -14.79
CA LEU A 58 9.52 3.51 -13.47
C LEU A 58 9.38 5.04 -13.58
N ALA A 59 10.07 5.67 -14.53
CA ALA A 59 9.98 7.11 -14.75
C ALA A 59 8.54 7.55 -15.06
N THR A 60 7.85 6.81 -15.94
CA THR A 60 6.45 7.09 -16.28
C THR A 60 5.52 6.98 -15.07
N GLN A 61 5.69 5.94 -14.22
CA GLN A 61 4.89 5.79 -13.01
C GLN A 61 5.09 6.89 -11.98
N GLN A 62 6.30 7.47 -11.94
CA GLN A 62 6.67 8.56 -11.02
C GLN A 62 6.42 9.95 -11.61
N GLY A 63 5.95 10.04 -12.86
CA GLY A 63 5.77 11.31 -13.57
C GLY A 63 7.10 12.03 -13.84
N LEU A 64 8.22 11.29 -13.93
CA LEU A 64 9.56 11.83 -14.18
C LEU A 64 9.91 11.74 -15.67
N ALA A 65 10.66 12.73 -16.17
CA ALA A 65 11.21 12.64 -17.52
C ALA A 65 12.35 11.60 -17.58
N PHE A 66 12.28 10.73 -18.60
CA PHE A 66 13.38 9.80 -18.86
C PHE A 66 14.61 10.59 -19.38
N GLY A 67 15.74 10.48 -18.68
CA GLY A 67 16.98 11.15 -19.07
C GLY A 67 17.54 12.17 -18.05
N ASP A 68 16.77 12.51 -17.02
CA ASP A 68 17.20 13.46 -15.98
C ASP A 68 18.02 12.82 -14.85
N GLN A 69 18.22 11.48 -14.91
CA GLN A 69 18.99 10.76 -13.87
C GLN A 69 20.48 11.02 -14.00
N LYS A 70 21.12 11.33 -12.87
CA LYS A 70 22.58 11.46 -12.80
C LYS A 70 23.25 10.11 -13.09
N PRO A 71 24.44 10.08 -13.74
CA PRO A 71 25.14 8.84 -14.06
C PRO A 71 25.34 7.92 -12.86
N GLU A 72 25.64 8.48 -11.69
CA GLU A 72 25.84 7.74 -10.44
C GLU A 72 24.56 7.04 -9.97
N GLN A 73 23.40 7.71 -10.09
CA GLN A 73 22.08 7.13 -9.78
C GLN A 73 21.74 6.00 -10.74
N LEU A 74 22.05 6.19 -12.02
CA LEU A 74 21.82 5.19 -13.05
C LEU A 74 22.67 3.93 -12.80
N ALA A 75 23.94 4.09 -12.42
CA ALA A 75 24.83 2.98 -12.08
C ALA A 75 24.28 2.17 -10.87
N MET A 76 23.81 2.86 -9.84
CA MET A 76 23.20 2.20 -8.68
C MET A 76 21.91 1.45 -9.06
N LEU A 77 21.05 2.05 -9.88
CA LEU A 77 19.82 1.40 -10.37
C LEU A 77 20.15 0.17 -11.23
N ARG A 78 21.17 0.22 -12.08
CA ARG A 78 21.64 -0.94 -12.88
C ARG A 78 22.07 -2.10 -11.98
N GLN A 79 22.82 -1.80 -10.92
CA GLN A 79 23.27 -2.82 -9.97
C GLN A 79 22.09 -3.43 -9.18
N GLN A 80 21.14 -2.61 -8.75
CA GLN A 80 19.92 -3.09 -8.09
C GLN A 80 19.11 -3.97 -9.04
N TYR A 81 18.96 -3.55 -10.28
CA TYR A 81 18.24 -4.32 -11.30
C TYR A 81 18.90 -5.65 -11.62
N LEU A 82 20.24 -5.70 -11.68
CA LEU A 82 20.99 -6.95 -11.87
C LEU A 82 20.65 -7.99 -10.78
N ASN A 83 20.71 -7.56 -9.52
CA ASN A 83 20.40 -8.42 -8.38
C ASN A 83 18.95 -8.87 -8.38
N GLN A 84 18.04 -7.95 -8.69
CA GLN A 84 16.62 -8.25 -8.81
C GLN A 84 16.38 -9.29 -9.90
N ARG A 85 16.97 -9.10 -11.08
CA ARG A 85 16.83 -10.00 -12.21
C ARG A 85 17.35 -11.41 -11.90
N ALA A 86 18.50 -11.51 -11.25
CA ALA A 86 19.04 -12.78 -10.78
C ALA A 86 18.10 -13.49 -9.80
N ASN A 87 17.49 -12.76 -8.88
CA ASN A 87 16.48 -13.30 -7.97
C ASN A 87 15.26 -13.83 -8.73
N GLU A 88 14.76 -13.08 -9.71
CA GLU A 88 13.62 -13.48 -10.53
C GLU A 88 13.91 -14.77 -11.30
N MET A 89 15.07 -14.88 -11.95
CA MET A 89 15.46 -16.09 -12.66
C MET A 89 15.45 -17.32 -11.73
N ALA A 90 15.97 -17.18 -10.52
CA ALA A 90 15.96 -18.25 -9.52
C ALA A 90 14.53 -18.65 -9.10
N LEU A 91 13.64 -17.68 -8.93
CA LEU A 91 12.25 -17.94 -8.57
C LEU A 91 11.45 -18.54 -9.71
N ILE A 92 11.70 -18.13 -10.96
CA ILE A 92 11.08 -18.70 -12.15
C ILE A 92 11.52 -20.15 -12.33
N GLU A 93 12.80 -20.46 -12.14
CA GLU A 93 13.30 -21.83 -12.18
C GLU A 93 12.63 -22.71 -11.11
N GLU A 94 12.45 -22.20 -9.89
CA GLU A 94 11.70 -22.89 -8.85
C GLU A 94 10.23 -23.07 -9.21
N ALA A 95 9.58 -22.05 -9.80
CA ALA A 95 8.20 -22.15 -10.28
C ALA A 95 8.05 -23.20 -11.36
N ASN A 96 8.98 -23.26 -12.33
CA ASN A 96 9.01 -24.27 -13.38
C ASN A 96 9.19 -25.68 -12.80
N ARG A 97 10.10 -25.84 -11.82
CA ARG A 97 10.32 -27.12 -11.12
C ARG A 97 9.06 -27.60 -10.39
N ARG A 98 8.23 -26.69 -9.93
CA ARG A 98 6.93 -26.96 -9.29
C ARG A 98 5.77 -27.10 -10.28
N ASN A 99 6.04 -27.02 -11.58
CA ASN A 99 5.03 -27.02 -12.64
C ASN A 99 3.98 -25.91 -12.49
N ILE A 100 4.41 -24.73 -12.04
CA ILE A 100 3.56 -23.53 -12.01
C ILE A 100 3.59 -22.92 -13.39
N ASP A 101 2.53 -23.12 -14.17
CA ASP A 101 2.36 -22.58 -15.50
C ASP A 101 1.25 -21.54 -15.54
N ILE A 102 1.35 -20.58 -16.47
CA ILE A 102 0.39 -19.51 -16.66
C ILE A 102 -0.23 -19.65 -18.06
N SER A 103 -1.54 -19.67 -18.15
CA SER A 103 -2.25 -19.78 -19.40
C SER A 103 -2.02 -18.55 -20.31
N ASP A 104 -2.11 -18.75 -21.62
CA ASP A 104 -2.02 -17.64 -22.58
C ASP A 104 -3.20 -16.66 -22.43
N GLU A 105 -4.35 -17.14 -21.97
CA GLU A 105 -5.53 -16.33 -21.69
C GLU A 105 -5.28 -15.37 -20.53
N ASP A 106 -4.73 -15.86 -19.41
CA ASP A 106 -4.39 -15.01 -18.23
C ASP A 106 -3.36 -13.93 -18.62
N VAL A 107 -2.35 -14.31 -19.43
CA VAL A 107 -1.36 -13.34 -19.93
C VAL A 107 -2.00 -12.31 -20.84
N HIS A 108 -2.95 -12.72 -21.70
CA HIS A 108 -3.65 -11.82 -22.61
C HIS A 108 -4.47 -10.78 -21.85
N ASP A 109 -5.21 -11.19 -20.83
CA ASP A 109 -6.04 -10.31 -20.03
C ASP A 109 -5.20 -9.27 -19.27
N GLN A 110 -4.11 -9.69 -18.64
CA GLN A 110 -3.18 -8.77 -17.99
C GLN A 110 -2.50 -7.82 -18.96
N PHE A 111 -2.14 -8.30 -20.13
CA PHE A 111 -1.57 -7.45 -21.17
C PHE A 111 -2.54 -6.35 -21.58
N ASN A 112 -3.82 -6.67 -21.80
CA ASN A 112 -4.84 -5.70 -22.14
C ASN A 112 -5.09 -4.69 -21.03
N GLU A 113 -5.12 -5.14 -19.77
CA GLU A 113 -5.24 -4.27 -18.62
C GLU A 113 -4.02 -3.33 -18.50
N PHE A 114 -2.81 -3.85 -18.66
CA PHE A 114 -1.58 -3.07 -18.66
C PHE A 114 -1.61 -2.00 -19.77
N VAL A 115 -1.88 -2.39 -21.00
CA VAL A 115 -1.94 -1.47 -22.14
C VAL A 115 -3.01 -0.38 -21.94
N SER A 116 -4.16 -0.71 -21.35
CA SER A 116 -5.23 0.27 -21.08
C SER A 116 -4.81 1.35 -20.10
N ARG A 117 -4.03 0.99 -19.09
CA ARG A 117 -3.51 1.95 -18.07
C ARG A 117 -2.44 2.89 -18.66
N PHE A 118 -1.67 2.44 -19.65
CA PHE A 118 -0.58 3.20 -20.28
C PHE A 118 -0.94 3.75 -21.65
N SER A 119 -2.20 3.66 -22.10
CA SER A 119 -2.65 4.08 -23.44
C SER A 119 -2.58 5.59 -23.68
N ALA A 120 -2.41 6.39 -22.63
CA ALA A 120 -2.30 7.85 -22.75
C ALA A 120 -0.92 8.32 -23.26
N ASP A 121 0.12 7.48 -23.15
CA ASP A 121 1.47 7.82 -23.62
C ASP A 121 1.85 6.99 -24.85
N THR A 122 1.67 7.60 -26.02
CA THR A 122 2.04 7.01 -27.33
C THR A 122 3.54 6.76 -27.47
N SER A 123 4.40 7.45 -26.71
CA SER A 123 5.86 7.27 -26.76
C SER A 123 6.30 5.97 -26.12
N THR A 124 5.69 5.60 -25.02
CA THR A 124 5.97 4.33 -24.32
C THR A 124 5.44 3.12 -25.09
N ARG A 125 4.28 3.27 -25.77
CA ARG A 125 3.66 2.20 -26.55
C ARG A 125 4.47 1.76 -27.78
N ALA A 126 5.20 2.69 -28.39
CA ALA A 126 6.01 2.43 -29.59
C ALA A 126 7.36 1.75 -29.31
N VAL A 127 7.79 1.72 -28.05
CA VAL A 127 9.15 1.28 -27.66
C VAL A 127 9.17 -0.09 -26.99
N VAL A 128 8.03 -0.60 -26.52
CA VAL A 128 7.98 -1.89 -25.80
C VAL A 128 7.57 -3.00 -26.77
N ASP A 129 8.46 -3.97 -26.96
CA ASP A 129 8.14 -5.20 -27.70
C ASP A 129 7.01 -5.94 -26.98
N GLN A 130 5.90 -6.17 -27.70
CA GLN A 130 4.72 -6.82 -27.15
C GLN A 130 4.99 -8.27 -26.74
N THR A 131 5.86 -8.97 -27.45
CA THR A 131 6.24 -10.35 -27.13
C THR A 131 7.00 -10.39 -25.81
N LEU A 132 7.94 -9.51 -25.66
CA LEU A 132 8.71 -9.33 -24.44
C LEU A 132 7.77 -8.97 -23.26
N LEU A 133 6.87 -8.01 -23.42
CA LEU A 133 5.93 -7.62 -22.36
C LEU A 133 5.03 -8.78 -21.92
N ARG A 134 4.50 -9.59 -22.87
CA ARG A 134 3.67 -10.77 -22.53
C ARG A 134 4.45 -11.80 -21.74
N GLN A 135 5.69 -12.05 -22.13
CA GLN A 135 6.57 -12.95 -21.41
C GLN A 135 6.79 -12.48 -19.96
N LEU A 136 7.01 -11.17 -19.77
CA LEU A 136 7.23 -10.57 -18.48
C LEU A 136 6.03 -10.69 -17.55
N LEU A 137 4.85 -10.48 -18.10
CA LEU A 137 3.61 -10.65 -17.37
C LEU A 137 3.44 -12.11 -16.94
N ARG A 138 3.77 -13.07 -17.79
CA ARG A 138 3.77 -14.50 -17.46
C ARG A 138 4.68 -14.81 -16.28
N GLU A 139 5.93 -14.39 -16.34
CA GLU A 139 6.93 -14.63 -15.31
C GLU A 139 6.54 -13.99 -13.98
N LYS A 140 6.01 -12.77 -14.00
CA LYS A 140 5.48 -12.10 -12.82
C LYS A 140 4.37 -12.90 -12.17
N GLN A 141 3.45 -13.45 -12.95
CA GLN A 141 2.39 -14.30 -12.43
C GLN A 141 2.94 -15.61 -11.86
N GLN A 142 3.91 -16.24 -12.53
CA GLN A 142 4.57 -17.44 -12.00
C GLN A 142 5.18 -17.17 -10.62
N VAL A 143 5.93 -16.07 -10.46
CA VAL A 143 6.53 -15.67 -9.18
C VAL A 143 5.46 -15.36 -8.14
N ALA A 144 4.37 -14.72 -8.53
CA ALA A 144 3.25 -14.43 -7.62
C ALA A 144 2.56 -15.72 -7.14
N LEU A 145 2.30 -16.67 -8.03
CA LEU A 145 1.73 -17.97 -7.68
C LEU A 145 2.69 -18.81 -6.82
N LEU A 146 3.99 -18.79 -7.15
CA LEU A 146 5.01 -19.42 -6.31
C LEU A 146 4.99 -18.81 -4.90
N SER A 147 4.98 -17.50 -4.79
CA SER A 147 4.94 -16.81 -3.50
C SER A 147 3.68 -17.16 -2.70
N ALA A 148 2.51 -17.23 -3.36
CA ALA A 148 1.27 -17.65 -2.74
C ALA A 148 1.30 -19.12 -2.26
N GLN A 149 1.98 -20.00 -2.99
CA GLN A 149 2.20 -21.39 -2.59
C GLN A 149 3.16 -21.46 -1.40
N LEU A 150 4.29 -20.75 -1.45
CA LEU A 150 5.26 -20.69 -0.37
C LEU A 150 4.68 -20.14 0.94
N LEU A 151 3.79 -19.16 0.88
CA LEU A 151 3.07 -18.64 2.05
C LEU A 151 2.28 -19.75 2.77
N LYS A 152 1.69 -20.70 2.02
CA LYS A 152 0.97 -21.84 2.61
C LYS A 152 1.91 -22.88 3.23
N GLU A 153 3.14 -22.98 2.75
CA GLU A 153 4.17 -23.90 3.23
C GLU A 153 4.92 -23.38 4.48
N ILE A 154 4.82 -22.07 4.77
CA ILE A 154 5.43 -21.46 5.95
C ILE A 154 4.62 -21.90 7.17
N GLU A 155 5.23 -22.74 8.02
CA GLU A 155 4.65 -23.15 9.29
C GLU A 155 4.71 -22.01 10.31
N VAL A 156 3.58 -21.77 10.97
CA VAL A 156 3.45 -20.83 12.09
C VAL A 156 2.93 -21.59 13.28
N ARG A 157 3.70 -21.59 14.36
CA ARG A 157 3.30 -22.25 15.60
C ARG A 157 2.30 -21.39 16.37
N PRO A 158 1.27 -21.96 17.00
CA PRO A 158 0.27 -21.18 17.75
C PRO A 158 0.86 -20.22 18.78
N GLY A 159 1.97 -20.60 19.44
CA GLY A 159 2.65 -19.72 20.39
C GLY A 159 3.23 -18.45 19.77
N GLU A 160 3.61 -18.46 18.50
CA GLU A 160 4.14 -17.29 17.80
C GLU A 160 3.03 -16.28 17.54
N VAL A 161 1.82 -16.75 17.25
CA VAL A 161 0.65 -15.88 17.09
C VAL A 161 0.28 -15.20 18.41
N VAL A 162 0.40 -15.93 19.53
CA VAL A 162 0.18 -15.38 20.89
C VAL A 162 1.20 -14.27 21.19
N VAL A 163 2.48 -14.52 20.90
CA VAL A 163 3.55 -13.51 21.11
C VAL A 163 3.28 -12.30 20.24
N MET A 164 3.02 -12.47 18.95
CA MET A 164 2.72 -11.36 18.04
C MET A 164 1.48 -10.56 18.49
N HIS A 165 0.41 -11.24 18.95
CA HIS A 165 -0.76 -10.56 19.49
C HIS A 165 -0.40 -9.63 20.64
N HIS A 166 0.41 -10.12 21.60
CA HIS A 166 0.87 -9.32 22.73
C HIS A 166 1.71 -8.11 22.30
N ASP A 167 2.60 -8.29 21.32
CA ASP A 167 3.49 -7.24 20.83
C ASP A 167 2.74 -6.12 20.07
N VAL A 168 1.59 -6.46 19.46
CA VAL A 168 0.79 -5.49 18.69
C VAL A 168 -0.53 -5.10 19.36
N GLU A 169 -0.80 -5.56 20.56
CA GLU A 169 -2.07 -5.37 21.28
C GLU A 169 -2.49 -3.90 21.36
N GLU A 170 -1.55 -3.01 21.75
CA GLU A 170 -1.80 -1.56 21.79
C GLU A 170 -2.11 -0.97 20.41
N GLN A 171 -1.51 -1.52 19.35
CA GLN A 171 -1.71 -1.05 17.97
C GLN A 171 -3.04 -1.54 17.37
N LEU A 172 -3.56 -2.66 17.88
CA LEU A 172 -4.86 -3.21 17.50
C LEU A 172 -6.01 -2.54 18.24
N ALA A 173 -5.72 -1.89 19.37
CA ALA A 173 -6.74 -1.21 20.14
C ALA A 173 -7.41 -0.11 19.32
N THR A 174 -8.72 -0.09 19.35
CA THR A 174 -9.52 1.01 18.81
C THR A 174 -9.89 1.95 19.97
N PRO A 175 -9.61 3.25 19.84
CA PRO A 175 -9.94 4.21 20.87
C PRO A 175 -11.47 4.37 21.04
N GLU A 176 -11.88 4.89 22.20
CA GLU A 176 -13.25 5.36 22.40
C GLU A 176 -13.60 6.42 21.36
N GLN A 177 -14.78 6.30 20.73
CA GLN A 177 -15.29 7.25 19.75
C GLN A 177 -16.66 7.75 20.16
N ALA A 178 -16.93 9.02 19.87
CA ALA A 178 -18.26 9.60 19.97
C ALA A 178 -18.69 10.11 18.58
N CYS A 179 -19.89 9.73 18.14
CA CYS A 179 -20.48 10.23 16.90
C CYS A 179 -21.41 11.38 17.28
N LEU A 180 -21.14 12.58 16.74
CA LEU A 180 -21.81 13.79 17.20
C LEU A 180 -22.11 14.77 16.08
N ARG A 181 -23.09 15.63 16.37
CA ARG A 181 -23.34 16.87 15.62
C ARG A 181 -23.01 18.06 16.50
N HIS A 182 -22.52 19.14 15.89
CA HIS A 182 -22.28 20.38 16.60
C HIS A 182 -22.71 21.64 15.82
N ILE A 183 -22.91 22.71 16.54
CA ILE A 183 -23.07 24.09 16.04
C ILE A 183 -22.03 24.92 16.76
N VAL A 184 -21.21 25.64 16.03
CA VAL A 184 -20.19 26.56 16.59
C VAL A 184 -20.57 27.98 16.28
N VAL A 185 -20.53 28.85 17.27
CA VAL A 185 -20.77 30.29 17.12
C VAL A 185 -19.73 31.10 17.90
N THR A 186 -19.57 32.36 17.53
CA THR A 186 -18.51 33.24 18.08
C THR A 186 -18.73 33.67 19.51
N ASP A 187 -19.99 33.76 19.95
CA ASP A 187 -20.33 34.32 21.28
C ASP A 187 -21.36 33.47 22.03
N SER A 188 -21.30 33.57 23.35
CA SER A 188 -22.16 32.79 24.25
C SER A 188 -23.62 33.21 24.24
N GLU A 189 -23.95 34.47 23.88
CA GLU A 189 -25.33 34.95 23.81
C GLU A 189 -26.07 34.32 22.67
N THR A 190 -25.42 34.28 21.47
CA THR A 190 -25.93 33.58 20.27
C THR A 190 -26.10 32.10 20.56
N ALA A 191 -25.09 31.45 21.17
CA ALA A 191 -25.20 30.03 21.54
C ALA A 191 -26.38 29.79 22.49
N GLY A 192 -26.60 30.68 23.48
CA GLY A 192 -27.73 30.59 24.40
C GLY A 192 -29.09 30.80 23.74
N LYS A 193 -29.20 31.61 22.69
CA LYS A 193 -30.43 31.75 21.89
C LYS A 193 -30.71 30.47 21.09
N LEU A 194 -29.70 29.99 20.35
CA LEU A 194 -29.83 28.77 19.55
C LEU A 194 -30.19 27.55 20.43
N ARG A 195 -29.60 27.45 21.63
CA ARG A 195 -29.94 26.41 22.58
C ARG A 195 -31.44 26.42 22.95
N ARG A 196 -32.00 27.59 23.26
CA ARG A 196 -33.44 27.69 23.56
C ARG A 196 -34.32 27.30 22.40
N ASP A 197 -33.94 27.71 21.17
CA ASP A 197 -34.70 27.35 19.98
C ASP A 197 -34.68 25.82 19.72
N LEU A 198 -33.52 25.18 19.93
CA LEU A 198 -33.38 23.72 19.84
C LEU A 198 -34.19 23.00 20.95
N GLU A 199 -34.20 23.53 22.19
CA GLU A 199 -35.00 22.99 23.28
C GLU A 199 -36.51 23.14 23.01
N GLN A 200 -36.92 24.11 22.17
CA GLN A 200 -38.31 24.32 21.70
C GLN A 200 -38.64 23.50 20.48
N GLY A 201 -37.72 22.69 19.97
CA GLY A 201 -37.98 21.75 18.88
C GLY A 201 -37.53 22.20 17.49
N ALA A 202 -36.68 23.26 17.41
CA ALA A 202 -36.03 23.60 16.14
C ALA A 202 -35.15 22.44 15.63
N ASP A 203 -35.10 22.25 14.32
CA ASP A 203 -34.27 21.20 13.74
C ASP A 203 -32.79 21.54 13.86
N PHE A 204 -32.01 20.60 14.41
CA PHE A 204 -30.59 20.80 14.68
C PHE A 204 -29.78 21.03 13.41
N ALA A 205 -30.10 20.28 12.35
CA ALA A 205 -29.36 20.35 11.08
C ALA A 205 -29.62 21.67 10.36
N ASP A 206 -30.86 22.20 10.40
CA ASP A 206 -31.20 23.49 9.83
C ASP A 206 -30.55 24.65 10.59
N MET A 207 -30.51 24.54 11.93
CA MET A 207 -29.82 25.50 12.78
C MET A 207 -28.32 25.51 12.55
N ALA A 208 -27.70 24.33 12.34
CA ALA A 208 -26.29 24.19 12.01
C ALA A 208 -25.97 24.84 10.66
N ARG A 209 -26.75 24.56 9.61
CA ARG A 209 -26.58 25.14 8.28
C ARG A 209 -26.67 26.66 8.28
N SER A 210 -27.56 27.22 9.12
CA SER A 210 -27.85 28.65 9.13
C SER A 210 -26.94 29.47 10.03
N ASN A 211 -26.35 28.87 11.07
CA ASN A 211 -25.70 29.62 12.13
C ASN A 211 -24.28 29.16 12.50
N SER A 212 -23.89 27.93 12.12
CA SER A 212 -22.57 27.44 12.48
C SER A 212 -21.46 28.10 11.67
N ILE A 213 -20.41 28.54 12.36
CA ILE A 213 -19.18 29.05 11.73
C ILE A 213 -18.22 27.95 11.28
N ASP A 214 -18.48 26.70 11.66
CA ASP A 214 -17.75 25.54 11.12
C ASP A 214 -18.35 25.12 9.77
N GLU A 215 -17.86 25.72 8.69
CA GLU A 215 -18.34 25.49 7.34
C GLU A 215 -18.23 24.02 6.90
N ASN A 216 -17.25 23.28 7.45
CA ASN A 216 -17.01 21.88 7.07
C ASN A 216 -18.17 20.96 7.50
N SER A 217 -18.71 21.16 8.70
CA SER A 217 -19.84 20.36 9.20
C SER A 217 -21.19 21.02 8.96
N ALA A 218 -21.27 22.35 8.90
CA ALA A 218 -22.52 23.09 8.75
C ALA A 218 -23.35 22.62 7.54
N ALA A 219 -22.72 22.47 6.37
CA ALA A 219 -23.38 21.99 5.15
C ALA A 219 -24.05 20.63 5.34
N ASN A 220 -23.48 19.77 6.19
CA ASN A 220 -23.98 18.43 6.54
C ASN A 220 -24.85 18.45 7.81
N GLY A 221 -25.41 19.61 8.19
CA GLY A 221 -26.26 19.74 9.38
C GLY A 221 -25.49 19.61 10.71
N GLY A 222 -24.21 20.00 10.71
CA GLY A 222 -23.33 19.98 11.85
C GLY A 222 -22.71 18.61 12.16
N ASP A 223 -22.88 17.60 11.30
CA ASP A 223 -22.40 16.24 11.54
C ASP A 223 -20.87 16.15 11.38
N LEU A 224 -20.20 15.77 12.48
CA LEU A 224 -18.76 15.49 12.53
C LEU A 224 -18.44 14.00 12.30
N GLY A 225 -19.46 13.15 12.17
CA GLY A 225 -19.27 11.72 12.19
C GLY A 225 -18.76 11.23 13.55
N CYS A 226 -18.02 10.12 13.56
CA CYS A 226 -17.45 9.54 14.77
C CYS A 226 -16.01 10.04 14.98
N VAL A 227 -15.78 10.75 16.07
CA VAL A 227 -14.48 11.32 16.42
C VAL A 227 -13.86 10.50 17.55
N ALA A 228 -12.62 10.07 17.36
CA ALA A 228 -11.86 9.36 18.38
C ALA A 228 -11.42 10.32 19.48
N LYS A 229 -11.41 9.84 20.72
CA LYS A 229 -11.07 10.64 21.91
C LYS A 229 -9.68 11.27 21.80
N GLU A 230 -8.73 10.56 21.23
CA GLU A 230 -7.36 11.03 21.01
C GLU A 230 -7.22 12.17 19.99
N HIS A 231 -8.26 12.42 19.18
CA HIS A 231 -8.29 13.52 18.20
C HIS A 231 -8.88 14.82 18.78
N ILE A 232 -9.34 14.79 20.02
CA ILE A 232 -9.84 15.97 20.72
C ILE A 232 -8.79 16.41 21.73
N VAL A 233 -8.66 17.73 21.91
CA VAL A 233 -7.72 18.31 22.89
C VAL A 233 -7.99 17.71 24.27
N PRO A 234 -7.02 17.01 24.89
CA PRO A 234 -7.21 16.32 26.15
C PRO A 234 -7.61 17.29 27.28
N GLN A 235 -8.50 16.84 28.14
CA GLN A 235 -8.99 17.58 29.31
C GLN A 235 -9.69 18.92 29.00
N SER A 236 -10.02 19.19 27.73
CA SER A 236 -10.80 20.36 27.35
C SER A 236 -12.25 20.25 27.81
N ASP A 237 -12.94 21.38 27.92
CA ASP A 237 -14.38 21.40 28.21
C ASP A 237 -15.17 20.71 27.09
N PHE A 238 -14.70 20.83 25.86
CA PHE A 238 -15.29 20.16 24.70
C PHE A 238 -15.15 18.62 24.81
N GLU A 239 -13.96 18.09 25.12
CA GLU A 239 -13.76 16.65 25.33
C GLU A 239 -14.71 16.14 26.44
N ARG A 240 -14.75 16.83 27.58
CA ARG A 240 -15.63 16.46 28.68
C ARG A 240 -17.10 16.48 28.26
N ALA A 241 -17.52 17.47 27.51
CA ALA A 241 -18.88 17.58 27.01
C ALA A 241 -19.21 16.44 26.01
N VAL A 242 -18.29 16.11 25.13
CA VAL A 242 -18.46 15.02 24.16
C VAL A 242 -18.50 13.67 24.86
N PHE A 243 -17.54 13.33 25.71
CA PHE A 243 -17.39 11.96 26.22
C PHE A 243 -18.18 11.67 27.52
N ASN A 244 -18.63 12.70 28.28
CA ASN A 244 -19.42 12.50 29.51
C ASN A 244 -20.92 12.74 29.31
N SER A 245 -21.37 13.29 28.16
CA SER A 245 -22.79 13.52 27.91
C SER A 245 -23.54 12.21 27.63
N LYS A 246 -24.85 12.20 27.87
CA LYS A 246 -25.70 11.09 27.44
C LYS A 246 -26.03 11.20 25.95
N VAL A 247 -26.11 10.07 25.27
CA VAL A 247 -26.55 10.01 23.87
C VAL A 247 -27.94 10.63 23.70
N GLY A 248 -28.11 11.46 22.67
CA GLY A 248 -29.35 12.17 22.35
C GLY A 248 -29.61 13.43 23.18
N VAL A 249 -28.73 13.81 24.09
CA VAL A 249 -28.91 15.02 24.95
C VAL A 249 -28.16 16.21 24.35
N LEU A 250 -28.86 17.34 24.22
CA LEU A 250 -28.25 18.62 23.83
C LEU A 250 -27.36 19.13 24.95
N VAL A 251 -26.10 19.40 24.64
CA VAL A 251 -25.07 19.91 25.56
C VAL A 251 -24.54 21.23 25.04
N GLY A 252 -24.17 22.11 25.95
CA GLY A 252 -23.59 23.42 25.66
C GLY A 252 -24.48 24.58 26.17
N PRO A 253 -24.03 25.82 26.01
CA PRO A 253 -22.81 26.23 25.31
C PRO A 253 -21.54 25.74 26.00
N VAL A 254 -20.63 25.15 25.23
CA VAL A 254 -19.30 24.70 25.65
C VAL A 254 -18.25 25.58 24.98
N SER A 255 -17.35 26.18 25.75
CA SER A 255 -16.29 27.02 25.21
C SER A 255 -15.12 26.23 24.67
N SER A 256 -14.53 26.67 23.54
CA SER A 256 -13.25 26.21 22.98
C SER A 256 -12.54 27.37 22.27
N ASP A 257 -11.35 27.11 21.74
CA ASP A 257 -10.63 28.10 20.93
C ASP A 257 -11.37 28.47 19.65
N ALA A 258 -12.25 27.59 19.13
CA ALA A 258 -13.07 27.82 17.94
C ALA A 258 -14.34 28.66 18.23
N GLY A 259 -14.71 28.84 19.51
CA GLY A 259 -15.93 29.53 19.93
C GLY A 259 -16.78 28.73 20.89
N TYR A 260 -18.09 28.91 20.82
CA TYR A 260 -19.07 28.26 21.70
C TYR A 260 -19.82 27.17 20.93
N HIS A 261 -19.80 25.95 21.46
CA HIS A 261 -20.38 24.78 20.87
C HIS A 261 -21.70 24.40 21.52
N LEU A 262 -22.69 24.09 20.67
CA LEU A 262 -23.85 23.26 21.02
C LEU A 262 -23.65 21.92 20.35
N LEU A 263 -23.78 20.82 21.08
CA LEU A 263 -23.54 19.49 20.53
C LEU A 263 -24.56 18.46 21.00
N VAL A 264 -24.75 17.41 20.17
CA VAL A 264 -25.52 16.22 20.49
C VAL A 264 -24.69 15.01 20.07
N VAL A 265 -24.36 14.15 21.03
CA VAL A 265 -23.77 12.84 20.73
C VAL A 265 -24.91 11.90 20.36
N TYR A 266 -24.88 11.31 19.17
CA TYR A 266 -25.94 10.41 18.72
C TYR A 266 -25.53 8.92 18.78
N ASP A 267 -24.22 8.60 18.90
CA ASP A 267 -23.73 7.24 19.10
C ASP A 267 -22.38 7.25 19.83
N ARG A 268 -22.02 6.13 20.48
CA ARG A 268 -20.73 5.90 21.13
C ARG A 268 -20.20 4.53 20.81
N LYS A 269 -18.90 4.48 20.54
CA LYS A 269 -18.16 3.23 20.39
C LYS A 269 -17.13 3.17 21.49
N SER A 270 -17.26 2.18 22.36
CA SER A 270 -16.30 1.97 23.46
C SER A 270 -14.93 1.63 22.92
N ALA A 271 -13.90 2.05 23.62
CA ALA A 271 -12.54 1.55 23.37
C ALA A 271 -12.54 0.03 23.43
N ARG A 272 -11.85 -0.60 22.48
CA ARG A 272 -11.82 -2.05 22.37
C ARG A 272 -10.48 -2.52 21.85
N THR A 273 -9.92 -3.52 22.52
CA THR A 273 -8.82 -4.32 21.98
C THR A 273 -9.39 -5.64 21.46
N PRO A 274 -9.14 -6.02 20.19
CA PRO A 274 -9.60 -7.30 19.69
C PRO A 274 -8.96 -8.46 20.46
N THR A 275 -9.74 -9.49 20.74
CA THR A 275 -9.22 -10.72 21.35
C THR A 275 -8.33 -11.47 20.36
N LEU A 276 -7.43 -12.32 20.87
CA LEU A 276 -6.60 -13.19 20.04
C LEU A 276 -7.42 -13.99 19.02
N ASN A 277 -8.57 -14.53 19.41
CA ASN A 277 -9.40 -15.35 18.52
C ASN A 277 -9.94 -14.55 17.32
N GLU A 278 -10.21 -13.26 17.50
CA GLU A 278 -10.73 -12.40 16.44
C GLU A 278 -9.70 -12.03 15.39
N VAL A 279 -8.42 -11.99 15.77
CA VAL A 279 -7.31 -11.58 14.89
C VAL A 279 -6.32 -12.71 14.59
N TYR A 280 -6.57 -13.92 15.10
CA TYR A 280 -5.64 -15.04 14.99
C TYR A 280 -5.20 -15.30 13.54
N ASN A 281 -6.15 -15.42 12.63
CA ASN A 281 -5.85 -15.72 11.23
C ASN A 281 -5.11 -14.58 10.53
N ASP A 282 -5.39 -13.33 10.91
CA ASP A 282 -4.73 -12.16 10.33
C ASP A 282 -3.28 -12.08 10.82
N LEU A 283 -3.04 -12.34 12.12
CA LEU A 283 -1.69 -12.37 12.69
C LEU A 283 -0.89 -13.56 12.15
N GLU A 284 -1.49 -14.73 12.03
CA GLU A 284 -0.84 -15.88 11.40
C GLU A 284 -0.41 -15.59 9.97
N LYS A 285 -1.29 -14.93 9.21
CA LYS A 285 -0.99 -14.48 7.84
C LYS A 285 0.14 -13.46 7.81
N GLU A 286 0.15 -12.50 8.75
CA GLU A 286 1.22 -11.49 8.86
C GLU A 286 2.58 -12.16 9.12
N ILE A 287 2.65 -13.10 10.07
CA ILE A 287 3.87 -13.86 10.36
C ILE A 287 4.38 -14.59 9.11
N ARG A 288 3.49 -15.20 8.33
CA ARG A 288 3.87 -15.84 7.06
C ARG A 288 4.43 -14.83 6.07
N HIS A 289 3.80 -13.65 5.96
CA HIS A 289 4.29 -12.60 5.07
C HIS A 289 5.64 -12.03 5.52
N GLU A 290 5.89 -11.91 6.83
CA GLU A 290 7.18 -11.48 7.36
C GLU A 290 8.30 -12.49 7.06
N ARG A 291 7.99 -13.79 6.98
CA ARG A 291 8.96 -14.87 6.70
C ARG A 291 9.16 -15.16 5.22
N LEU A 292 8.23 -14.74 4.36
CA LEU A 292 8.32 -15.00 2.92
C LEU A 292 9.62 -14.50 2.29
N PRO A 293 10.11 -13.25 2.57
CA PRO A 293 11.36 -12.76 2.00
C PRO A 293 12.56 -13.68 2.28
N GLU A 294 12.67 -14.19 3.51
CA GLU A 294 13.74 -15.13 3.87
C GLU A 294 13.63 -16.44 3.07
N LYS A 295 12.42 -16.95 2.89
CA LYS A 295 12.18 -18.15 2.08
C LYS A 295 12.57 -17.95 0.61
N LEU A 296 12.27 -16.77 0.05
CA LEU A 296 12.66 -16.41 -1.32
C LEU A 296 14.20 -16.28 -1.45
N ILE A 297 14.87 -15.71 -0.45
CA ILE A 297 16.34 -15.65 -0.41
C ILE A 297 16.95 -17.06 -0.36
N GLN A 298 16.40 -17.96 0.45
CA GLN A 298 16.87 -19.36 0.51
C GLN A 298 16.75 -20.06 -0.87
N ILE A 299 15.66 -19.83 -1.60
CA ILE A 299 15.48 -20.38 -2.97
C ILE A 299 16.54 -19.83 -3.89
N ARG A 300 16.76 -18.51 -3.89
CA ARG A 300 17.80 -17.87 -4.68
C ARG A 300 19.19 -18.45 -4.38
N ASP A 301 19.56 -18.54 -3.12
CA ASP A 301 20.90 -19.01 -2.70
C ASP A 301 21.12 -20.49 -3.06
N ALA A 302 20.05 -21.29 -2.97
CA ALA A 302 20.08 -22.69 -3.39
C ALA A 302 20.10 -22.89 -4.91
N SER A 303 19.69 -21.89 -5.71
CA SER A 303 19.60 -22.00 -7.17
C SER A 303 20.96 -22.07 -7.86
N GLY A 304 22.02 -21.53 -7.24
CA GLY A 304 23.33 -21.38 -7.86
C GLY A 304 23.41 -20.27 -8.91
N VAL A 305 22.48 -19.26 -8.84
CA VAL A 305 22.54 -18.11 -9.74
C VAL A 305 23.83 -17.28 -9.49
N VAL A 306 24.50 -16.90 -10.55
CA VAL A 306 25.76 -16.13 -10.53
C VAL A 306 25.54 -14.82 -11.25
N THR A 307 26.09 -13.72 -10.69
CA THR A 307 26.07 -12.38 -11.27
C THR A 307 27.50 -11.80 -11.37
N TRP A 308 27.74 -11.02 -12.43
CA TRP A 308 29.01 -10.32 -12.65
C TRP A 308 28.79 -8.82 -12.70
N GLN A 309 28.82 -8.18 -11.54
CA GLN A 309 28.60 -6.73 -11.39
C GLN A 309 29.69 -5.88 -12.05
N ASP A 310 30.94 -6.37 -12.05
CA ASP A 310 32.09 -5.74 -12.68
C ASP A 310 31.93 -5.57 -14.21
N ARG A 311 31.08 -6.37 -14.82
CA ARG A 311 30.79 -6.30 -16.27
C ARG A 311 29.74 -5.26 -16.66
N LEU A 312 29.08 -4.61 -15.67
CA LEU A 312 28.12 -3.53 -15.93
C LEU A 312 28.78 -2.18 -16.24
N VAL A 313 30.09 -2.05 -16.03
CA VAL A 313 30.83 -0.78 -16.04
C VAL A 313 31.61 -0.57 -17.36
N GLN A 314 31.39 -1.41 -18.35
CA GLN A 314 32.08 -1.33 -19.67
C GLN A 314 31.35 -0.42 -20.65
#